data_7d24f8d89be208dcb7deb3860921263a
#
_entry.id   7d24f8d89be208dcb7deb3860921263a
#
_cell.length_a   1.000
_cell.length_b   1.000
_cell.length_c   1.000
_cell.angle_alpha   90.00
_cell.angle_beta   90.00
_cell.angle_gamma   90.00
#
_symmetry.space_group_name_H-M   'P 1'
#
loop_
_entity.id
_entity.type
_entity.pdbx_description
1 polymer ?
#
loop_
_entity_poly.entity_id
_entity_poly.type
_entity_poly.pdbx_seq_one_letter_code
_entity_poly.pdbx_strand_id
1 'polypeptide(L)'
;MTAVLADLDAYLTANDDRIRHELFDLLAIPSVSARSEHDADTRRAADWLARSLRAAGLVATVHETEGHPVVVGEYRGAPAGAPTVLVYGHYDVQPVEPLDLWTSPPFVPTVRDGRIYARGSVDDKGQLFLHVKALEAHLAVRGSVPVNVVVLAEGEEETGSDHLAPFVEAHRELLRCDAVVISDSSMFAPGVPSVLSSLRGLAYFQIDVQGPAQDLHSGSYGGAVVNPAMALARILATMHDADGRVAIPGFYDAVRKWPAHVREQMRALPF
;
A
#
# COMPACT_ATOMS: atom_id res chain seq x y z
N MET A 1 30.49 -3.61 5.24
CA MET A 1 29.22 -3.18 4.62
C MET A 1 29.33 -3.11 3.10
N THR A 2 30.31 -2.43 2.52
CA THR A 2 30.48 -2.24 1.06
C THR A 2 30.62 -3.55 0.25
N ALA A 3 31.43 -4.53 0.73
CA ALA A 3 31.61 -5.81 0.04
C ALA A 3 30.34 -6.69 0.01
N VAL A 4 29.55 -6.64 1.10
CA VAL A 4 28.27 -7.40 1.17
C VAL A 4 27.28 -6.91 0.14
N LEU A 5 27.15 -5.60 -0.02
CA LEU A 5 26.25 -4.99 -1.00
C LEU A 5 26.68 -5.34 -2.44
N ALA A 6 27.99 -5.34 -2.71
CA ALA A 6 28.49 -5.67 -4.05
C ALA A 6 28.16 -7.12 -4.48
N ASP A 7 28.23 -8.09 -3.57
CA ASP A 7 27.88 -9.48 -3.86
C ASP A 7 26.36 -9.65 -4.12
N LEU A 8 25.52 -8.94 -3.37
CA LEU A 8 24.06 -8.91 -3.56
C LEU A 8 23.70 -8.25 -4.91
N ASP A 9 24.32 -7.12 -5.22
CA ASP A 9 24.13 -6.41 -6.50
C ASP A 9 24.56 -7.29 -7.68
N ALA A 10 25.67 -8.01 -7.55
CA ALA A 10 26.13 -8.94 -8.58
C ALA A 10 25.12 -10.09 -8.80
N TYR A 11 24.55 -10.65 -7.71
CA TYR A 11 23.50 -11.67 -7.79
C TYR A 11 22.24 -11.14 -8.49
N LEU A 12 21.76 -9.98 -8.06
CA LEU A 12 20.56 -9.36 -8.64
C LEU A 12 20.77 -9.03 -10.13
N THR A 13 21.92 -8.48 -10.49
CA THR A 13 22.28 -8.18 -11.88
C THR A 13 22.34 -9.45 -12.73
N ALA A 14 22.98 -10.51 -12.24
CA ALA A 14 23.07 -11.78 -12.96
C ALA A 14 21.72 -12.48 -13.15
N ASN A 15 20.72 -12.15 -12.35
CA ASN A 15 19.37 -12.71 -12.38
C ASN A 15 18.30 -11.71 -12.88
N ASP A 16 18.67 -10.53 -13.39
CA ASP A 16 17.74 -9.44 -13.74
C ASP A 16 16.62 -9.91 -14.67
N ASP A 17 16.95 -10.62 -15.74
CA ASP A 17 15.95 -11.10 -16.69
C ASP A 17 14.93 -12.07 -16.05
N ARG A 18 15.40 -13.00 -15.22
CA ARG A 18 14.51 -13.92 -14.48
C ARG A 18 13.63 -13.17 -13.50
N ILE A 19 14.22 -12.30 -12.69
CA ILE A 19 13.51 -11.48 -11.69
C ILE A 19 12.44 -10.63 -12.36
N ARG A 20 12.76 -10.04 -13.50
CA ARG A 20 11.82 -9.22 -14.28
C ARG A 20 10.65 -10.05 -14.83
N HIS A 21 10.93 -11.26 -15.35
CA HIS A 21 9.87 -12.16 -15.80
C HIS A 21 8.95 -12.57 -14.66
N GLU A 22 9.49 -12.93 -13.51
CA GLU A 22 8.69 -13.27 -12.33
C GLU A 22 7.82 -12.09 -11.85
N LEU A 23 8.35 -10.84 -11.87
CA LEU A 23 7.54 -9.65 -11.60
C LEU A 23 6.40 -9.51 -12.63
N PHE A 24 6.69 -9.73 -13.92
CA PHE A 24 5.67 -9.64 -14.96
C PHE A 24 4.59 -10.69 -14.79
N ASP A 25 4.93 -11.90 -14.39
CA ASP A 25 3.96 -12.96 -14.08
C ASP A 25 3.03 -12.54 -12.93
N LEU A 26 3.56 -11.91 -11.88
CA LEU A 26 2.75 -11.39 -10.77
C LEU A 26 1.86 -10.21 -11.22
N LEU A 27 2.40 -9.28 -11.98
CA LEU A 27 1.66 -8.11 -12.47
C LEU A 27 0.57 -8.48 -13.49
N ALA A 28 0.73 -9.58 -14.22
CA ALA A 28 -0.27 -10.08 -15.15
C ALA A 28 -1.51 -10.69 -14.48
N ILE A 29 -1.47 -10.92 -13.18
CA ILE A 29 -2.64 -11.43 -12.44
C ILE A 29 -3.54 -10.24 -12.07
N PRO A 30 -4.80 -10.16 -12.57
CA PRO A 30 -5.71 -9.05 -12.28
C PRO A 30 -6.41 -9.25 -10.92
N SER A 31 -5.66 -9.19 -9.83
CA SER A 31 -6.15 -9.38 -8.46
C SER A 31 -6.91 -8.15 -7.94
N VAL A 32 -8.00 -7.80 -8.61
CA VAL A 32 -8.84 -6.64 -8.27
C VAL A 32 -9.82 -7.03 -7.16
N SER A 33 -9.46 -6.75 -5.91
CA SER A 33 -10.22 -7.16 -4.71
C SER A 33 -11.65 -6.60 -4.64
N ALA A 34 -11.88 -5.42 -5.21
CA ALA A 34 -13.19 -4.76 -5.25
C ALA A 34 -14.20 -5.40 -6.22
N ARG A 35 -13.83 -6.48 -6.95
CA ARG A 35 -14.62 -7.08 -8.01
C ARG A 35 -14.70 -8.60 -7.84
N SER A 36 -15.87 -9.13 -7.53
CA SER A 36 -16.06 -10.57 -7.30
C SER A 36 -15.71 -11.45 -8.51
N GLU A 37 -15.80 -10.94 -9.74
CA GLU A 37 -15.32 -11.64 -10.93
C GLU A 37 -13.81 -11.90 -10.92
N HIS A 38 -13.04 -11.22 -10.04
CA HIS A 38 -11.61 -11.37 -9.84
C HIS A 38 -11.22 -12.11 -8.55
N ASP A 39 -12.18 -12.69 -7.80
CA ASP A 39 -11.88 -13.45 -6.58
C ASP A 39 -10.88 -14.60 -6.85
N ALA A 40 -11.09 -15.33 -7.96
CA ALA A 40 -10.17 -16.38 -8.37
C ALA A 40 -8.77 -15.86 -8.76
N ASP A 41 -8.69 -14.66 -9.28
CA ASP A 41 -7.43 -14.01 -9.62
C ASP A 41 -6.70 -13.53 -8.36
N THR A 42 -7.43 -12.96 -7.41
CA THR A 42 -6.88 -12.55 -6.10
C THR A 42 -6.33 -13.76 -5.36
N ARG A 43 -7.06 -14.90 -5.38
CA ARG A 43 -6.56 -16.18 -4.85
C ARG A 43 -5.30 -16.66 -5.59
N ARG A 44 -5.28 -16.56 -6.92
CA ARG A 44 -4.12 -16.93 -7.73
C ARG A 44 -2.88 -16.09 -7.40
N ALA A 45 -3.06 -14.78 -7.09
CA ALA A 45 -1.98 -13.91 -6.66
C ALA A 45 -1.43 -14.33 -5.28
N ALA A 46 -2.29 -14.68 -4.32
CA ALA A 46 -1.87 -15.23 -3.03
C ALA A 46 -1.04 -16.51 -3.18
N ASP A 47 -1.52 -17.45 -4.01
CA ASP A 47 -0.83 -18.71 -4.26
C ASP A 47 0.51 -18.49 -5.00
N TRP A 48 0.55 -17.52 -5.92
CA TRP A 48 1.78 -17.13 -6.60
C TRP A 48 2.82 -16.59 -5.61
N LEU A 49 2.40 -15.67 -4.75
CA LEU A 49 3.26 -15.08 -3.72
C LEU A 49 3.80 -16.12 -2.75
N ALA A 50 2.93 -17.02 -2.27
CA ALA A 50 3.35 -18.10 -1.39
C ALA A 50 4.38 -19.03 -2.04
N ARG A 51 4.24 -19.34 -3.34
CA ARG A 51 5.25 -20.09 -4.09
C ARG A 51 6.57 -19.32 -4.22
N SER A 52 6.50 -18.02 -4.51
CA SER A 52 7.68 -17.15 -4.63
C SER A 52 8.45 -17.05 -3.32
N LEU A 53 7.76 -16.90 -2.18
CA LEU A 53 8.37 -16.92 -0.85
C LEU A 53 9.05 -18.24 -0.54
N ARG A 54 8.41 -19.39 -0.87
CA ARG A 54 9.02 -20.71 -0.70
C ARG A 54 10.26 -20.91 -1.58
N ALA A 55 10.20 -20.45 -2.82
CA ALA A 55 11.34 -20.48 -3.73
C ALA A 55 12.50 -19.61 -3.24
N ALA A 56 12.21 -18.51 -2.57
CA ALA A 56 13.20 -17.65 -1.92
C ALA A 56 13.78 -18.27 -0.62
N GLY A 57 13.26 -19.40 -0.14
CA GLY A 57 13.76 -20.11 1.04
C GLY A 57 13.00 -19.87 2.34
N LEU A 58 11.82 -19.28 2.29
CA LEU A 58 10.94 -19.09 3.45
C LEU A 58 9.94 -20.26 3.60
N VAL A 59 9.44 -20.45 4.82
CA VAL A 59 8.21 -21.22 5.04
C VAL A 59 7.05 -20.30 4.78
N ALA A 60 6.15 -20.63 3.85
CA ALA A 60 5.02 -19.77 3.53
C ALA A 60 3.70 -20.52 3.55
N THR A 61 2.68 -19.88 4.12
CA THR A 61 1.32 -20.42 4.29
C THR A 61 0.32 -19.39 3.75
N VAL A 62 -0.71 -19.89 3.06
CA VAL A 62 -1.89 -19.11 2.70
C VAL A 62 -2.94 -19.41 3.73
N HIS A 63 -3.40 -18.39 4.43
CA HIS A 63 -4.43 -18.46 5.46
C HIS A 63 -5.75 -17.97 4.89
N GLU A 64 -6.78 -18.75 5.01
CA GLU A 64 -8.13 -18.34 4.63
C GLU A 64 -8.68 -17.32 5.63
N THR A 65 -9.43 -16.35 5.12
CA THR A 65 -10.23 -15.40 5.89
C THR A 65 -11.69 -15.47 5.42
N GLU A 66 -12.56 -14.65 6.00
CA GLU A 66 -13.94 -14.51 5.47
C GLU A 66 -13.97 -13.71 4.14
N GLY A 67 -12.88 -13.04 3.80
CA GLY A 67 -12.66 -12.34 2.55
C GLY A 67 -11.53 -12.96 1.73
N HIS A 68 -10.60 -12.14 1.25
CA HIS A 68 -9.44 -12.63 0.50
C HIS A 68 -8.35 -13.19 1.44
N PRO A 69 -7.57 -14.20 1.00
CA PRO A 69 -6.59 -14.85 1.85
C PRO A 69 -5.47 -13.92 2.32
N VAL A 70 -4.87 -14.26 3.46
CA VAL A 70 -3.63 -13.65 3.94
C VAL A 70 -2.47 -14.62 3.71
N VAL A 71 -1.37 -14.14 3.15
CA VAL A 71 -0.14 -14.92 2.97
C VAL A 71 0.86 -14.55 4.05
N VAL A 72 1.33 -15.55 4.80
CA VAL A 72 2.42 -15.38 5.78
C VAL A 72 3.62 -16.18 5.34
N GLY A 73 4.76 -15.49 5.22
CA GLY A 73 6.06 -16.11 4.95
C GLY A 73 7.00 -15.92 6.13
N GLU A 74 7.75 -16.96 6.53
CA GLU A 74 8.63 -16.90 7.69
C GLU A 74 10.05 -17.36 7.35
N TYR A 75 11.02 -16.58 7.81
CA TYR A 75 12.41 -16.99 7.96
C TYR A 75 12.82 -16.86 9.42
N ARG A 76 13.15 -17.98 10.06
CA ARG A 76 13.53 -18.04 11.49
C ARG A 76 14.95 -18.57 11.67
N GLY A 77 15.79 -18.49 10.62
CA GLY A 77 17.16 -19.00 10.63
C GLY A 77 18.22 -17.97 11.02
N ALA A 78 17.85 -16.81 11.56
CA ALA A 78 18.79 -15.81 12.02
C ALA A 78 19.55 -16.25 13.29
N PRO A 79 20.73 -15.66 13.60
CA PRO A 79 21.46 -15.95 14.84
C PRO A 79 20.60 -15.79 16.10
N ALA A 80 20.92 -16.55 17.15
CA ALA A 80 20.20 -16.47 18.41
C ALA A 80 20.22 -15.03 18.97
N GLY A 81 19.04 -14.54 19.37
CA GLY A 81 18.86 -13.17 19.85
C GLY A 81 18.74 -12.10 18.76
N ALA A 82 18.75 -12.50 17.48
CA ALA A 82 18.48 -11.56 16.39
C ALA A 82 17.03 -11.03 16.45
N PRO A 83 16.80 -9.77 16.12
CA PRO A 83 15.45 -9.21 16.06
C PRO A 83 14.63 -9.85 14.95
N THR A 84 13.31 -9.70 15.06
CA THR A 84 12.34 -10.07 14.03
C THR A 84 11.82 -8.82 13.34
N VAL A 85 11.90 -8.79 12.03
CA VAL A 85 11.31 -7.76 11.19
C VAL A 85 10.07 -8.33 10.51
N LEU A 86 8.94 -7.65 10.63
CA LEU A 86 7.74 -7.94 9.85
C LEU A 86 7.70 -7.00 8.64
N VAL A 87 7.61 -7.58 7.45
CA VAL A 87 7.37 -6.87 6.19
C VAL A 87 5.89 -7.00 5.87
N TYR A 88 5.20 -5.88 5.81
CA TYR A 88 3.80 -5.82 5.39
C TYR A 88 3.71 -5.30 3.95
N GLY A 89 2.77 -5.85 3.20
CA GLY A 89 2.37 -5.39 1.88
C GLY A 89 1.06 -6.03 1.43
N HIS A 90 0.56 -5.63 0.26
CA HIS A 90 -0.65 -6.21 -0.30
C HIS A 90 -0.44 -6.68 -1.74
N TYR A 91 -1.23 -7.67 -2.16
CA TYR A 91 -1.15 -8.26 -3.49
C TYR A 91 -2.40 -8.04 -4.33
N ASP A 92 -3.43 -7.42 -3.77
CA ASP A 92 -4.58 -6.92 -4.52
C ASP A 92 -4.28 -5.57 -5.18
N VAL A 93 -5.16 -5.13 -6.02
CA VAL A 93 -5.00 -3.90 -6.80
C VAL A 93 -6.36 -3.23 -7.04
N GLN A 94 -6.33 -1.91 -7.25
CA GLN A 94 -7.48 -1.11 -7.64
C GLN A 94 -8.04 -1.52 -9.02
N PRO A 95 -9.34 -1.30 -9.27
CA PRO A 95 -9.93 -1.36 -10.61
C PRO A 95 -9.17 -0.50 -11.63
N VAL A 96 -9.31 -0.83 -12.89
CA VAL A 96 -8.50 -0.25 -13.98
C VAL A 96 -9.27 0.72 -14.87
N GLU A 97 -10.53 0.93 -14.60
CA GLU A 97 -11.37 1.86 -15.37
C GLU A 97 -10.94 3.34 -15.12
N PRO A 98 -11.05 4.19 -16.14
CA PRO A 98 -11.45 3.91 -17.52
C PRO A 98 -10.30 3.34 -18.37
N LEU A 99 -10.56 2.25 -19.09
CA LEU A 99 -9.55 1.50 -19.87
C LEU A 99 -8.96 2.29 -21.04
N ASP A 100 -9.71 3.23 -21.61
CA ASP A 100 -9.29 4.08 -22.72
C ASP A 100 -8.18 5.06 -22.36
N LEU A 101 -7.93 5.31 -21.09
CA LEU A 101 -6.81 6.14 -20.63
C LEU A 101 -5.48 5.38 -20.52
N TRP A 102 -5.50 4.05 -20.64
CA TRP A 102 -4.28 3.26 -20.59
C TRP A 102 -3.58 3.23 -21.94
N THR A 103 -2.29 3.61 -21.97
CA THR A 103 -1.46 3.53 -23.18
C THR A 103 -1.13 2.07 -23.57
N SER A 104 -1.09 1.17 -22.59
CA SER A 104 -0.95 -0.28 -22.77
C SER A 104 -1.93 -0.98 -21.84
N PRO A 105 -2.38 -2.22 -22.15
CA PRO A 105 -3.32 -2.93 -21.29
C PRO A 105 -2.78 -3.04 -19.86
N PRO A 106 -3.59 -2.76 -18.82
CA PRO A 106 -3.12 -2.62 -17.45
C PRO A 106 -2.50 -3.88 -16.84
N PHE A 107 -2.88 -5.07 -17.29
CA PHE A 107 -2.33 -6.36 -16.85
C PHE A 107 -1.39 -7.02 -17.89
N VAL A 108 -0.87 -6.22 -18.83
CA VAL A 108 0.21 -6.60 -19.74
C VAL A 108 1.43 -5.73 -19.43
N PRO A 109 2.29 -6.16 -18.51
CA PRO A 109 3.46 -5.38 -18.09
C PRO A 109 4.31 -4.96 -19.28
N THR A 110 4.52 -3.68 -19.44
CA THR A 110 5.18 -3.10 -20.61
C THR A 110 6.33 -2.21 -20.18
N VAL A 111 7.51 -2.42 -20.76
CA VAL A 111 8.67 -1.54 -20.55
C VAL A 111 8.65 -0.42 -21.57
N ARG A 112 8.67 0.84 -21.11
CA ARG A 112 8.84 2.04 -21.92
C ARG A 112 9.82 2.98 -21.23
N ASP A 113 10.81 3.47 -21.96
CA ASP A 113 11.82 4.42 -21.46
C ASP A 113 12.46 3.98 -20.12
N GLY A 114 12.79 2.68 -20.00
CA GLY A 114 13.39 2.11 -18.80
C GLY A 114 12.46 1.99 -17.58
N ARG A 115 11.15 2.14 -17.76
CA ARG A 115 10.13 2.03 -16.71
C ARG A 115 9.14 0.92 -17.03
N ILE A 116 8.67 0.22 -16.01
CA ILE A 116 7.64 -0.80 -16.09
C ILE A 116 6.26 -0.16 -15.85
N TYR A 117 5.35 -0.36 -16.79
CA TYR A 117 3.96 0.12 -16.70
C TYR A 117 3.01 -1.07 -16.61
N ALA A 118 2.31 -1.17 -15.49
CA ALA A 118 1.22 -2.11 -15.25
C ALA A 118 0.44 -1.67 -14.00
N ARG A 119 -0.80 -2.11 -13.84
CA ARG A 119 -1.51 -2.01 -12.55
C ARG A 119 -0.77 -2.85 -11.50
N GLY A 120 -0.54 -2.29 -10.29
CA GLY A 120 0.20 -2.96 -9.21
C GLY A 120 1.73 -2.85 -9.30
N SER A 121 2.29 -2.21 -10.34
CA SER A 121 3.76 -2.09 -10.47
C SER A 121 4.40 -1.22 -9.39
N VAL A 122 3.64 -0.29 -8.81
CA VAL A 122 4.08 0.64 -7.74
C VAL A 122 3.10 0.73 -6.56
N ASP A 123 2.09 -0.16 -6.53
CA ASP A 123 1.04 -0.19 -5.52
C ASP A 123 0.36 -1.58 -5.55
N ASP A 124 0.75 -2.52 -4.69
CA ASP A 124 2.00 -2.67 -3.90
C ASP A 124 2.78 -3.92 -4.32
N LYS A 125 2.31 -4.64 -5.42
CA LYS A 125 2.97 -5.87 -5.90
C LYS A 125 4.45 -5.67 -6.19
N GLY A 126 4.82 -4.50 -6.77
CA GLY A 126 6.20 -4.18 -7.07
C GLY A 126 7.05 -4.10 -5.82
N GLN A 127 6.62 -3.35 -4.81
CA GLN A 127 7.34 -3.16 -3.56
C GLN A 127 7.39 -4.46 -2.75
N LEU A 128 6.26 -5.18 -2.63
CA LEU A 128 6.22 -6.48 -1.97
C LEU A 128 7.19 -7.47 -2.63
N PHE A 129 7.25 -7.50 -3.96
CA PHE A 129 8.16 -8.35 -4.71
C PHE A 129 9.63 -8.00 -4.46
N LEU A 130 9.99 -6.71 -4.32
CA LEU A 130 11.36 -6.30 -3.98
C LEU A 130 11.84 -6.94 -2.67
N HIS A 131 10.99 -7.01 -1.65
CA HIS A 131 11.33 -7.67 -0.39
C HIS A 131 11.58 -9.17 -0.57
N VAL A 132 10.75 -9.85 -1.36
CA VAL A 132 10.96 -11.28 -1.68
C VAL A 132 12.30 -11.49 -2.36
N LYS A 133 12.68 -10.65 -3.33
CA LYS A 133 13.95 -10.76 -4.06
C LYS A 133 15.15 -10.36 -3.22
N ALA A 134 15.00 -9.41 -2.31
CA ALA A 134 16.04 -9.10 -1.33
C ALA A 134 16.36 -10.31 -0.42
N LEU A 135 15.32 -10.97 0.09
CA LEU A 135 15.47 -12.18 0.91
C LEU A 135 16.10 -13.32 0.09
N GLU A 136 15.63 -13.56 -1.14
CA GLU A 136 16.22 -14.55 -2.06
C GLU A 136 17.71 -14.28 -2.27
N ALA A 137 18.09 -13.05 -2.58
CA ALA A 137 19.49 -12.69 -2.81
C ALA A 137 20.35 -12.93 -1.56
N HIS A 138 19.88 -12.54 -0.38
CA HIS A 138 20.59 -12.79 0.88
C HIS A 138 20.78 -14.28 1.14
N LEU A 139 19.75 -15.08 0.97
CA LEU A 139 19.82 -16.54 1.19
C LEU A 139 20.69 -17.23 0.16
N ALA A 140 20.62 -16.83 -1.12
CA ALA A 140 21.45 -17.39 -2.18
C ALA A 140 22.94 -17.05 -2.00
N VAL A 141 23.26 -15.81 -1.64
CA VAL A 141 24.67 -15.33 -1.56
C VAL A 141 25.30 -15.65 -0.21
N ARG A 142 24.53 -15.58 0.88
CA ARG A 142 25.04 -15.68 2.24
C ARG A 142 24.59 -16.95 2.98
N GLY A 143 23.62 -17.68 2.46
CA GLY A 143 23.00 -18.82 3.13
C GLY A 143 22.16 -18.43 4.36
N SER A 144 22.07 -17.12 4.71
CA SER A 144 21.32 -16.63 5.85
C SER A 144 20.97 -15.16 5.72
N VAL A 145 19.92 -14.75 6.46
CA VAL A 145 19.56 -13.35 6.69
C VAL A 145 19.91 -13.00 8.14
N PRO A 146 20.47 -11.81 8.41
CA PRO A 146 20.96 -11.46 9.76
C PRO A 146 19.84 -11.21 10.78
N VAL A 147 18.59 -11.16 10.37
CA VAL A 147 17.39 -10.97 11.19
C VAL A 147 16.36 -12.05 10.88
N ASN A 148 15.46 -12.36 11.83
CA ASN A 148 14.28 -13.12 11.51
C ASN A 148 13.32 -12.24 10.69
N VAL A 149 12.61 -12.84 9.75
CA VAL A 149 11.67 -12.11 8.89
C VAL A 149 10.32 -12.79 8.89
N VAL A 150 9.27 -12.01 9.04
CA VAL A 150 7.89 -12.39 8.77
C VAL A 150 7.39 -11.51 7.65
N VAL A 151 6.91 -12.09 6.56
CA VAL A 151 6.19 -11.38 5.50
C VAL A 151 4.71 -11.59 5.74
N LEU A 152 3.95 -10.53 5.88
CA LEU A 152 2.50 -10.52 6.01
C LEU A 152 1.95 -9.79 4.79
N ALA A 153 1.25 -10.51 3.91
CA ALA A 153 0.65 -9.91 2.72
C ALA A 153 -0.85 -10.21 2.66
N GLU A 154 -1.65 -9.18 2.48
CA GLU A 154 -3.10 -9.27 2.37
C GLU A 154 -3.61 -9.06 0.95
N GLY A 155 -4.89 -9.38 0.72
CA GLY A 155 -5.57 -9.22 -0.56
C GLY A 155 -6.79 -8.33 -0.50
N GLU A 156 -6.90 -7.40 0.47
CA GLU A 156 -8.05 -6.53 0.71
C GLU A 156 -7.65 -5.09 1.05
N GLU A 157 -6.39 -4.70 0.90
CA GLU A 157 -5.94 -3.34 1.26
C GLU A 157 -6.76 -2.29 0.51
N GLU A 158 -6.97 -2.50 -0.77
CA GLU A 158 -7.67 -1.59 -1.67
C GLU A 158 -9.19 -1.52 -1.45
N THR A 159 -9.70 -2.35 -0.53
CA THR A 159 -11.12 -2.36 -0.09
C THR A 159 -11.29 -2.06 1.40
N GLY A 160 -10.19 -1.78 2.12
CA GLY A 160 -10.22 -1.33 3.52
C GLY A 160 -9.80 -2.36 4.56
N SER A 161 -9.25 -3.52 4.15
CA SER A 161 -8.64 -4.53 5.05
C SER A 161 -9.56 -5.06 6.15
N ASP A 162 -10.83 -5.26 5.87
CA ASP A 162 -11.84 -5.62 6.89
C ASP A 162 -11.47 -6.88 7.69
N HIS A 163 -10.78 -7.84 7.06
CA HIS A 163 -10.41 -9.11 7.69
C HIS A 163 -8.98 -9.15 8.22
N LEU A 164 -8.15 -8.11 7.98
CA LEU A 164 -6.77 -8.07 8.46
C LEU A 164 -6.69 -7.92 9.99
N ALA A 165 -7.46 -7.02 10.58
CA ALA A 165 -7.41 -6.81 12.03
C ALA A 165 -7.81 -8.06 12.82
N PRO A 166 -8.90 -8.78 12.51
CA PRO A 166 -9.22 -10.07 13.11
C PRO A 166 -8.12 -11.12 12.91
N PHE A 167 -7.51 -11.17 11.72
CA PHE A 167 -6.40 -12.09 11.43
C PHE A 167 -5.19 -11.82 12.33
N VAL A 168 -4.77 -10.56 12.44
CA VAL A 168 -3.64 -10.15 13.29
C VAL A 168 -3.90 -10.50 14.77
N GLU A 169 -5.12 -10.26 15.25
CA GLU A 169 -5.51 -10.61 16.62
C GLU A 169 -5.40 -12.12 16.88
N ALA A 170 -5.88 -12.94 15.95
CA ALA A 170 -5.85 -14.40 16.08
C ALA A 170 -4.42 -14.97 15.95
N HIS A 171 -3.49 -14.27 15.30
CA HIS A 171 -2.15 -14.76 14.98
C HIS A 171 -1.02 -13.93 15.63
N ARG A 172 -1.28 -13.26 16.76
CA ARG A 172 -0.32 -12.37 17.45
C ARG A 172 1.05 -12.99 17.69
N GLU A 173 1.10 -14.26 18.09
CA GLU A 173 2.38 -14.95 18.37
C GLU A 173 3.15 -15.22 17.06
N LEU A 174 2.47 -15.58 15.99
CA LEU A 174 3.05 -15.80 14.67
C LEU A 174 3.67 -14.49 14.11
N LEU A 175 2.94 -13.39 14.30
CA LEU A 175 3.29 -12.06 13.77
C LEU A 175 4.14 -11.21 14.71
N ARG A 176 4.54 -11.77 15.86
CA ARG A 176 5.36 -11.05 16.83
C ARG A 176 6.67 -10.59 16.20
N CYS A 177 6.96 -9.29 16.30
CA CYS A 177 8.11 -8.65 15.70
C CYS A 177 8.64 -7.49 16.57
N ASP A 178 9.87 -7.07 16.29
CA ASP A 178 10.53 -5.92 16.92
C ASP A 178 10.37 -4.66 16.08
N ALA A 179 10.17 -4.81 14.77
CA ALA A 179 9.96 -3.71 13.83
C ALA A 179 9.05 -4.13 12.69
N VAL A 180 8.27 -3.18 12.17
CA VAL A 180 7.45 -3.36 10.97
C VAL A 180 8.02 -2.50 9.85
N VAL A 181 8.13 -3.07 8.65
CA VAL A 181 8.51 -2.38 7.41
C VAL A 181 7.31 -2.40 6.48
N ILE A 182 6.88 -1.23 6.07
CA ILE A 182 5.80 -1.00 5.10
C ILE A 182 6.40 -0.20 3.96
N SER A 183 6.39 -0.73 2.74
CA SER A 183 6.97 -0.08 1.56
C SER A 183 5.93 0.44 0.57
N ASP A 184 4.67 0.40 0.98
CA ASP A 184 3.54 0.93 0.20
C ASP A 184 3.61 2.47 0.15
N SER A 185 4.57 2.95 -0.64
CA SER A 185 4.86 4.36 -0.79
C SER A 185 5.77 4.62 -2.00
N SER A 186 5.72 5.83 -2.55
CA SER A 186 6.60 6.23 -3.64
C SER A 186 7.98 6.70 -3.12
N MET A 187 9.00 6.58 -3.96
CA MET A 187 10.23 7.35 -3.80
C MET A 187 9.91 8.84 -3.89
N PHE A 188 10.64 9.69 -3.16
CA PHE A 188 10.45 11.14 -3.22
C PHE A 188 10.63 11.68 -4.66
N ALA A 189 11.67 11.22 -5.35
CA ALA A 189 11.94 11.51 -6.76
C ALA A 189 12.83 10.40 -7.35
N PRO A 190 12.93 10.26 -8.69
CA PRO A 190 13.85 9.32 -9.31
C PRO A 190 15.28 9.52 -8.80
N GLY A 191 15.88 8.44 -8.26
CA GLY A 191 17.24 8.46 -7.71
C GLY A 191 17.36 9.12 -6.32
N VAL A 192 16.26 9.55 -5.70
CA VAL A 192 16.24 10.09 -4.33
C VAL A 192 15.53 9.12 -3.40
N PRO A 193 16.27 8.22 -2.73
CA PRO A 193 15.69 7.30 -1.77
C PRO A 193 15.12 8.06 -0.57
N SER A 194 14.00 7.59 -0.04
CA SER A 194 13.34 8.21 1.11
C SER A 194 12.87 7.15 2.11
N VAL A 195 12.83 7.56 3.36
CA VAL A 195 12.18 6.79 4.44
C VAL A 195 11.07 7.66 4.98
N LEU A 196 9.82 7.21 4.84
CA LEU A 196 8.68 7.90 5.43
C LEU A 196 8.72 7.74 6.96
N SER A 197 8.76 8.86 7.65
CA SER A 197 8.79 8.88 9.12
C SER A 197 7.43 9.20 9.75
N SER A 198 6.45 9.57 8.93
CA SER A 198 5.08 9.88 9.37
C SER A 198 4.12 9.85 8.19
N LEU A 199 2.85 9.64 8.49
CA LEU A 199 1.76 9.69 7.52
C LEU A 199 0.86 10.88 7.80
N ARG A 200 0.18 11.35 6.76
CA ARG A 200 -0.90 12.32 6.87
C ARG A 200 -2.12 11.65 7.51
N GLY A 201 -2.75 12.30 8.46
CA GLY A 201 -4.01 11.84 9.02
C GLY A 201 -5.14 11.92 7.98
N LEU A 202 -6.15 11.09 8.18
CA LEU A 202 -7.36 11.04 7.37
C LEU A 202 -8.58 11.03 8.29
N ALA A 203 -9.60 11.80 7.90
CA ALA A 203 -10.90 11.76 8.53
C ALA A 203 -11.98 11.89 7.46
N TYR A 204 -12.88 10.91 7.38
CA TYR A 204 -14.03 10.93 6.50
C TYR A 204 -15.25 11.42 7.26
N PHE A 205 -16.03 12.28 6.64
CA PHE A 205 -17.29 12.78 7.17
C PHE A 205 -18.36 12.69 6.09
N GLN A 206 -19.56 12.32 6.51
CA GLN A 206 -20.76 12.45 5.70
C GLN A 206 -21.61 13.57 6.32
N ILE A 207 -22.17 14.44 5.49
CA ILE A 207 -23.08 15.51 5.91
C ILE A 207 -24.40 15.32 5.20
N ASP A 208 -25.43 14.97 5.95
CA ASP A 208 -26.78 14.82 5.43
C ASP A 208 -27.59 16.05 5.80
N VAL A 209 -28.13 16.76 4.79
CA VAL A 209 -28.97 17.92 4.99
C VAL A 209 -30.38 17.58 4.51
N GLN A 210 -31.29 17.45 5.49
CA GLN A 210 -32.69 17.17 5.22
C GLN A 210 -33.45 18.46 4.98
N GLY A 211 -34.15 18.55 3.84
CA GLY A 211 -35.09 19.59 3.50
C GLY A 211 -36.51 19.29 4.00
N PRO A 212 -37.54 19.90 3.40
CA PRO A 212 -38.94 19.60 3.69
C PRO A 212 -39.28 18.12 3.49
N ALA A 213 -40.36 17.66 4.14
CA ALA A 213 -40.79 16.27 4.09
C ALA A 213 -41.31 15.82 2.70
N GLN A 214 -41.53 16.78 1.79
CA GLN A 214 -41.96 16.52 0.40
C GLN A 214 -41.35 17.55 -0.54
N ASP A 215 -41.35 17.25 -1.82
CA ASP A 215 -40.92 18.18 -2.86
C ASP A 215 -41.88 19.41 -2.91
N LEU A 216 -41.27 20.59 -3.01
CA LEU A 216 -42.01 21.84 -3.05
C LEU A 216 -41.85 22.52 -4.42
N HIS A 217 -42.97 23.05 -4.92
CA HIS A 217 -42.93 23.80 -6.18
C HIS A 217 -42.15 25.10 -6.01
N SER A 218 -41.11 25.32 -6.79
CA SER A 218 -40.21 26.46 -6.70
C SER A 218 -40.91 27.82 -6.94
N GLY A 219 -41.92 27.86 -7.79
CA GLY A 219 -42.71 29.06 -8.05
C GLY A 219 -43.56 29.50 -6.85
N SER A 220 -43.89 28.60 -5.92
CA SER A 220 -44.71 28.90 -4.75
C SER A 220 -43.88 29.10 -3.48
N TYR A 221 -42.77 28.37 -3.36
CA TYR A 221 -41.96 28.30 -2.13
C TYR A 221 -40.51 28.81 -2.31
N GLY A 222 -40.12 29.16 -3.54
CA GLY A 222 -38.79 29.68 -3.83
C GLY A 222 -38.51 30.95 -3.04
N GLY A 223 -37.39 30.99 -2.32
CA GLY A 223 -36.99 32.08 -1.43
C GLY A 223 -37.66 32.08 -0.03
N ALA A 224 -38.78 31.36 0.13
CA ALA A 224 -39.44 31.22 1.44
C ALA A 224 -38.95 30.02 2.25
N VAL A 225 -38.55 28.96 1.55
CA VAL A 225 -38.03 27.72 2.15
C VAL A 225 -36.58 27.49 1.67
N VAL A 226 -35.70 27.18 2.62
CA VAL A 226 -34.28 26.95 2.30
C VAL A 226 -34.12 25.68 1.50
N ASN A 227 -33.45 25.78 0.36
CA ASN A 227 -33.06 24.61 -0.44
C ASN A 227 -31.93 23.85 0.26
N PRO A 228 -32.04 22.53 0.51
CA PRO A 228 -31.02 21.77 1.24
C PRO A 228 -29.66 21.75 0.53
N ALA A 229 -29.62 21.78 -0.79
CA ALA A 229 -28.36 21.87 -1.53
C ALA A 229 -27.64 23.22 -1.29
N MET A 230 -28.42 24.33 -1.20
CA MET A 230 -27.85 25.64 -0.87
C MET A 230 -27.39 25.70 0.59
N ALA A 231 -28.11 25.04 1.50
CA ALA A 231 -27.68 24.92 2.90
C ALA A 231 -26.38 24.15 3.02
N LEU A 232 -26.27 22.99 2.34
CA LEU A 232 -25.06 22.21 2.29
C LEU A 232 -23.88 23.01 1.72
N ALA A 233 -24.07 23.71 0.61
CA ALA A 233 -23.03 24.53 0.01
C ALA A 233 -22.52 25.62 0.97
N ARG A 234 -23.42 26.25 1.73
CA ARG A 234 -23.05 27.24 2.76
C ARG A 234 -22.28 26.61 3.91
N ILE A 235 -22.69 25.43 4.40
CA ILE A 235 -21.99 24.71 5.45
C ILE A 235 -20.56 24.40 4.98
N LEU A 236 -20.38 23.80 3.80
CA LEU A 236 -19.08 23.47 3.25
C LEU A 236 -18.19 24.71 3.08
N ALA A 237 -18.76 25.82 2.62
CA ALA A 237 -18.02 27.08 2.45
C ALA A 237 -17.47 27.66 3.76
N THR A 238 -18.06 27.32 4.93
CA THR A 238 -17.56 27.76 6.23
C THR A 238 -16.43 26.91 6.80
N MET A 239 -16.14 25.75 6.19
CA MET A 239 -15.12 24.82 6.71
C MET A 239 -13.69 25.28 6.45
N HIS A 240 -13.49 26.20 5.50
CA HIS A 240 -12.21 26.80 5.21
C HIS A 240 -12.31 28.33 5.19
N ASP A 241 -11.24 29.00 5.60
CA ASP A 241 -11.11 30.44 5.47
C ASP A 241 -10.61 30.84 4.06
N ALA A 242 -10.45 32.15 3.83
CA ALA A 242 -10.01 32.69 2.54
C ALA A 242 -8.59 32.25 2.14
N ASP A 243 -7.76 31.84 3.09
CA ASP A 243 -6.41 31.36 2.87
C ASP A 243 -6.36 29.81 2.71
N GLY A 244 -7.52 29.15 2.67
CA GLY A 244 -7.65 27.70 2.53
C GLY A 244 -7.35 26.92 3.81
N ARG A 245 -7.26 27.59 4.96
CA ARG A 245 -7.06 26.93 6.25
C ARG A 245 -8.39 26.39 6.77
N VAL A 246 -8.35 25.24 7.47
CA VAL A 246 -9.54 24.71 8.12
C VAL A 246 -10.04 25.69 9.20
N ALA A 247 -11.28 26.14 9.06
CA ALA A 247 -11.90 27.14 9.94
C ALA A 247 -12.70 26.52 11.09
N ILE A 248 -12.66 25.19 11.23
CA ILE A 248 -13.37 24.47 12.28
C ILE A 248 -12.68 24.76 13.63
N PRO A 249 -13.40 25.26 14.64
CA PRO A 249 -12.83 25.53 15.95
C PRO A 249 -12.18 24.30 16.57
N GLY A 250 -10.99 24.46 17.15
CA GLY A 250 -10.26 23.38 17.80
C GLY A 250 -9.45 22.49 16.86
N PHE A 251 -9.61 22.60 15.54
CA PHE A 251 -8.91 21.72 14.58
C PHE A 251 -7.38 21.74 14.75
N TYR A 252 -6.80 22.88 15.05
CA TYR A 252 -5.35 23.04 15.19
C TYR A 252 -4.83 22.95 16.64
N ASP A 253 -5.68 22.79 17.64
CA ASP A 253 -5.28 22.89 19.06
C ASP A 253 -4.27 21.80 19.45
N ALA A 254 -4.41 20.59 18.92
CA ALA A 254 -3.52 19.45 19.18
C ALA A 254 -2.36 19.33 18.18
N VAL A 255 -2.25 20.25 17.21
CA VAL A 255 -1.19 20.17 16.18
C VAL A 255 0.18 20.42 16.78
N ARG A 256 1.05 19.42 16.69
CA ARG A 256 2.45 19.51 17.15
C ARG A 256 3.28 20.35 16.17
N LYS A 257 4.09 21.26 16.70
CA LYS A 257 5.08 21.98 15.89
C LYS A 257 6.28 21.09 15.63
N TRP A 258 6.63 20.90 14.37
CA TRP A 258 7.84 20.17 14.02
C TRP A 258 9.10 20.87 14.54
N PRO A 259 10.08 20.11 15.07
CA PRO A 259 11.39 20.66 15.45
C PRO A 259 12.06 21.39 14.28
N ALA A 260 12.91 22.37 14.57
CA ALA A 260 13.57 23.18 13.55
C ALA A 260 14.38 22.33 12.55
N HIS A 261 15.13 21.34 13.06
CA HIS A 261 15.95 20.46 12.22
C HIS A 261 15.11 19.63 11.22
N VAL A 262 13.93 19.18 11.61
CA VAL A 262 13.03 18.45 10.69
C VAL A 262 12.52 19.37 9.59
N ARG A 263 12.17 20.61 9.93
CA ARG A 263 11.75 21.61 8.93
C ARG A 263 12.87 21.99 7.96
N GLU A 264 14.11 22.03 8.44
CA GLU A 264 15.31 22.25 7.61
C GLU A 264 15.55 21.08 6.66
N GLN A 265 15.43 19.83 7.14
CA GLN A 265 15.51 18.64 6.30
C GLN A 265 14.45 18.65 5.18
N MET A 266 13.19 18.99 5.53
CA MET A 266 12.13 19.10 4.55
C MET A 266 12.39 20.19 3.51
N ARG A 267 12.97 21.35 3.91
CA ARG A 267 13.33 22.43 2.97
C ARG A 267 14.49 22.08 2.04
N ALA A 268 15.33 21.13 2.46
CA ALA A 268 16.48 20.68 1.68
C ALA A 268 16.10 19.64 0.61
N LEU A 269 14.84 19.18 0.59
CA LEU A 269 14.37 18.26 -0.44
C LEU A 269 14.31 18.95 -1.80
N PRO A 270 14.67 18.28 -2.89
CA PRO A 270 14.63 18.84 -4.25
C PRO A 270 13.17 18.88 -4.74
N PHE A 271 12.51 20.04 -4.60
CA PHE A 271 11.17 20.29 -5.14
C PHE A 271 11.26 20.86 -6.55
#